data_b246eac4eb308b3e4145b13edb580a60
#
_entry.id   b246eac4eb308b3e4145b13edb580a60
#
_cell.length_a   1.000
_cell.length_b   1.000
_cell.length_c   1.000
_cell.angle_alpha   90.00
_cell.angle_beta   90.00
_cell.angle_gamma   90.00
#
_symmetry.space_group_name_H-M   'P 1'
#
loop_
_entity.id
_entity.type
_entity.pdbx_description
1 polymer ?
#
loop_
_entity_poly.entity_id
_entity_poly.type
_entity_poly.pdbx_seq_one_letter_code
_entity_poly.pdbx_strand_id
1 'polypeptide(L)'
;MKTNRPVTLRQEQQHERALCTAILALRSVDECRSFFRDLCTPAELQAMADRWAVVELLERSLPYREIHRQTGVSVTTIGRVARYLVSGNGGYRAVTERLKLNA
;
A
#
# COMPACT_ATOMS: atom_id res chain seq x y z
N MET A 1 -6.01 16.59 -10.65
CA MET A 1 -5.24 15.65 -11.47
C MET A 1 -4.14 16.37 -12.24
N LYS A 2 -3.11 15.65 -12.53
CA LYS A 2 -1.92 16.21 -13.15
C LYS A 2 -1.97 16.10 -14.65
N THR A 3 -2.68 16.97 -15.30
CA THR A 3 -2.59 17.07 -16.74
C THR A 3 -1.71 18.27 -17.06
N ASN A 4 -0.83 18.16 -18.03
CA ASN A 4 0.06 19.24 -18.45
C ASN A 4 0.96 19.77 -17.34
N ARG A 5 1.34 18.93 -16.42
CA ARG A 5 2.22 19.34 -15.33
C ARG A 5 3.66 19.52 -15.86
N PRO A 6 4.22 20.72 -15.75
CA PRO A 6 5.57 20.99 -16.30
C PRO A 6 6.65 20.57 -15.30
N VAL A 7 6.67 19.31 -14.89
CA VAL A 7 7.68 18.79 -14.00
C VAL A 7 8.48 17.69 -14.69
N THR A 8 9.76 17.60 -14.35
CA THR A 8 10.64 16.57 -14.87
C THR A 8 10.46 15.29 -14.08
N LEU A 9 10.89 14.18 -14.67
CA LEU A 9 10.93 12.89 -13.97
C LEU A 9 11.76 13.00 -12.69
N ARG A 10 12.86 13.76 -12.71
CA ARG A 10 13.70 13.95 -11.53
C ARG A 10 12.93 14.62 -10.39
N GLN A 11 12.10 15.64 -10.73
CA GLN A 11 11.29 16.33 -9.72
C GLN A 11 10.23 15.38 -9.14
N GLU A 12 9.63 14.54 -9.97
CA GLU A 12 8.66 13.55 -9.48
C GLU A 12 9.31 12.56 -8.52
N GLN A 13 10.53 12.12 -8.83
CA GLN A 13 11.27 11.23 -7.95
C GLN A 13 11.64 11.91 -6.64
N GLN A 14 11.97 13.18 -6.67
CA GLN A 14 12.26 13.94 -5.45
C GLN A 14 11.01 14.08 -4.57
N HIS A 15 9.84 14.30 -5.18
CA HIS A 15 8.59 14.37 -4.45
C HIS A 15 8.26 13.02 -3.80
N GLU A 16 8.49 11.94 -4.52
CA GLU A 16 8.26 10.59 -4.00
C GLU A 16 9.17 10.31 -2.80
N ARG A 17 10.47 10.65 -2.91
CA ARG A 17 11.40 10.46 -1.81
C ARG A 17 11.04 11.31 -0.60
N ALA A 18 10.59 12.53 -0.83
CA ALA A 18 10.16 13.42 0.26
C ALA A 18 8.94 12.83 0.98
N LEU A 19 8.00 12.26 0.24
CA LEU A 19 6.85 11.59 0.85
C LEU A 19 7.30 10.41 1.70
N CYS A 20 8.19 9.58 1.19
CA CYS A 20 8.70 8.43 1.94
C CYS A 20 9.42 8.89 3.21
N THR A 21 10.19 9.97 3.14
CA THR A 21 10.86 10.55 4.30
C THR A 21 9.84 11.00 5.34
N ALA A 22 8.76 11.63 4.90
CA ALA A 22 7.69 12.05 5.80
C ALA A 22 7.02 10.86 6.49
N ILE A 23 6.76 9.80 5.75
CA ILE A 23 6.17 8.57 6.30
C ILE A 23 7.10 7.97 7.36
N LEU A 24 8.40 7.95 7.11
CA LEU A 24 9.36 7.42 8.07
C LEU A 24 9.46 8.26 9.36
N ALA A 25 8.97 9.48 9.35
CA ALA A 25 8.95 10.32 10.55
C ALA A 25 7.78 10.00 11.48
N LEU A 26 6.80 9.23 11.01
CA LEU A 26 5.63 8.86 11.82
C LEU A 26 6.03 7.89 12.93
N ARG A 27 5.42 8.05 14.11
CA ARG A 27 5.84 7.32 15.31
C ARG A 27 4.77 6.43 15.92
N SER A 28 3.55 6.48 15.41
CA SER A 28 2.46 5.67 15.95
C SER A 28 1.42 5.40 14.87
N VAL A 29 0.56 4.41 15.14
CA VAL A 29 -0.57 4.12 14.25
C VAL A 29 -1.49 5.34 14.15
N ASP A 30 -1.73 6.01 15.27
CA ASP A 30 -2.61 7.18 15.26
C ASP A 30 -2.04 8.31 14.41
N GLU A 31 -0.74 8.55 14.50
CA GLU A 31 -0.09 9.54 13.62
C GLU A 31 -0.20 9.15 12.15
N CYS A 32 0.01 7.87 11.84
CA CYS A 32 -0.15 7.38 10.47
C CYS A 32 -1.55 7.63 9.96
N ARG A 33 -2.57 7.31 10.76
CA ARG A 33 -3.96 7.53 10.37
C ARG A 33 -4.24 9.01 10.10
N SER A 34 -3.78 9.88 10.98
CA SER A 34 -3.97 11.32 10.79
C SER A 34 -3.29 11.83 9.53
N PHE A 35 -2.04 11.42 9.32
CA PHE A 35 -1.27 11.83 8.15
C PHE A 35 -1.93 11.39 6.85
N PHE A 36 -2.33 10.13 6.76
CA PHE A 36 -2.93 9.62 5.53
C PHE A 36 -4.32 10.20 5.29
N ARG A 37 -5.07 10.51 6.35
CA ARG A 37 -6.37 11.18 6.18
C ARG A 37 -6.23 12.60 5.67
N ASP A 38 -5.14 13.28 6.01
CA ASP A 38 -4.85 14.60 5.46
C ASP A 38 -4.36 14.52 4.02
N LEU A 39 -3.51 13.54 3.73
CA LEU A 39 -2.82 13.41 2.45
C LEU A 39 -3.71 12.84 1.35
N CYS A 40 -4.52 11.84 1.68
CA CYS A 40 -5.30 11.07 0.71
C CYS A 40 -6.77 11.45 0.76
N THR A 41 -7.44 11.32 -0.39
CA THR A 41 -8.90 11.31 -0.37
C THR A 41 -9.38 10.04 0.35
N PRO A 42 -10.62 10.03 0.87
CA PRO A 42 -11.14 8.80 1.49
C PRO A 42 -11.07 7.57 0.58
N ALA A 43 -11.35 7.76 -0.72
CA ALA A 43 -11.30 6.65 -1.68
C ALA A 43 -9.87 6.14 -1.88
N GLU A 44 -8.89 7.03 -1.94
CA GLU A 44 -7.48 6.64 -2.06
C GLU A 44 -7.02 5.85 -0.85
N LEU A 45 -7.35 6.33 0.34
CA LEU A 45 -6.97 5.64 1.56
C LEU A 45 -7.63 4.27 1.67
N GLN A 46 -8.91 4.19 1.33
CA GLN A 46 -9.63 2.92 1.35
C GLN A 46 -8.99 1.91 0.39
N ALA A 47 -8.64 2.37 -0.82
CA ALA A 47 -8.00 1.50 -1.79
C ALA A 47 -6.66 0.96 -1.28
N MET A 48 -5.87 1.79 -0.63
CA MET A 48 -4.59 1.37 -0.05
C MET A 48 -4.79 0.37 1.08
N ALA A 49 -5.74 0.65 1.98
CA ALA A 49 -6.03 -0.25 3.10
C ALA A 49 -6.55 -1.60 2.60
N ASP A 50 -7.38 -1.59 1.56
CA ASP A 50 -7.91 -2.82 0.96
C ASP A 50 -6.78 -3.68 0.39
N ARG A 51 -5.85 -3.06 -0.34
CA ARG A 51 -4.73 -3.80 -0.90
C ARG A 51 -3.83 -4.39 0.17
N TRP A 52 -3.61 -3.66 1.26
CA TRP A 52 -2.83 -4.21 2.35
C TRP A 52 -3.53 -5.39 3.03
N ALA A 53 -4.84 -5.29 3.23
CA ALA A 53 -5.61 -6.42 3.78
C ALA A 53 -5.47 -7.67 2.91
N VAL A 54 -5.44 -7.48 1.58
CA VAL A 54 -5.23 -8.60 0.64
C VAL A 54 -3.85 -9.22 0.84
N VAL A 55 -2.81 -8.40 1.04
CA VAL A 55 -1.46 -8.92 1.30
C VAL A 55 -1.47 -9.84 2.52
N GLU A 56 -2.09 -9.40 3.60
CA GLU A 56 -2.14 -10.20 4.83
C GLU A 56 -2.85 -11.54 4.62
N LEU A 57 -3.93 -11.55 3.85
CA LEU A 57 -4.67 -12.78 3.60
C LEU A 57 -3.94 -13.70 2.63
N LEU A 58 -3.24 -13.14 1.64
CA LEU A 58 -2.38 -13.94 0.76
C LEU A 58 -1.26 -14.61 1.55
N GLU A 59 -0.70 -13.93 2.53
CA GLU A 59 0.34 -14.51 3.38
C GLU A 59 -0.18 -15.67 4.21
N ARG A 60 -1.49 -15.73 4.46
CA ARG A 60 -2.14 -16.86 5.12
C ARG A 60 -2.51 -17.97 4.14
N SER A 61 -2.14 -17.84 2.88
CA SER A 61 -2.41 -18.80 1.82
C SER A 61 -3.89 -19.02 1.55
N LEU A 62 -4.71 -18.02 1.79
CA LEU A 62 -6.13 -18.11 1.47
C LEU A 62 -6.36 -18.04 -0.04
N PRO A 63 -7.32 -18.79 -0.58
CA PRO A 63 -7.63 -18.69 -2.00
C PRO A 63 -8.31 -17.37 -2.35
N TYR A 64 -8.16 -16.92 -3.59
CA TYR A 64 -8.68 -15.64 -4.05
C TYR A 64 -10.18 -15.49 -3.76
N ARG A 65 -10.92 -16.53 -3.95
CA ARG A 65 -12.38 -16.55 -3.71
C ARG A 65 -12.71 -16.17 -2.26
N GLU A 66 -11.94 -16.72 -1.33
CA GLU A 66 -12.13 -16.44 0.10
C GLU A 66 -11.70 -15.02 0.44
N ILE A 67 -10.60 -14.54 -0.15
CA ILE A 67 -10.14 -13.17 0.04
C ILE A 67 -11.22 -12.19 -0.46
N HIS A 68 -11.76 -12.45 -1.66
CA HIS A 68 -12.83 -11.63 -2.20
C HIS A 68 -14.04 -11.61 -1.26
N ARG A 69 -14.41 -12.77 -0.72
CA ARG A 69 -15.54 -12.85 0.19
C ARG A 69 -15.34 -12.02 1.46
N GLN A 70 -14.13 -12.08 2.02
CA GLN A 70 -13.85 -11.37 3.27
C GLN A 70 -13.65 -9.87 3.08
N THR A 71 -13.09 -9.43 1.98
CA THR A 71 -12.67 -8.05 1.78
C THR A 71 -13.57 -7.25 0.84
N GLY A 72 -14.31 -7.92 -0.03
CA GLY A 72 -15.02 -7.26 -1.11
C GLY A 72 -14.12 -6.79 -2.25
N VAL A 73 -12.82 -7.00 -2.15
CA VAL A 73 -11.85 -6.58 -3.17
C VAL A 73 -12.02 -7.49 -4.40
N SER A 74 -11.98 -6.91 -5.60
CA SER A 74 -12.16 -7.66 -6.84
C SER A 74 -11.04 -8.68 -7.05
N VAL A 75 -11.36 -9.78 -7.73
CA VAL A 75 -10.38 -10.81 -8.06
C VAL A 75 -9.24 -10.24 -8.90
N THR A 76 -9.53 -9.29 -9.78
CA THR A 76 -8.51 -8.61 -10.58
C THR A 76 -7.50 -7.87 -9.69
N THR A 77 -7.98 -7.15 -8.69
CA THR A 77 -7.10 -6.44 -7.75
C THR A 77 -6.32 -7.42 -6.89
N ILE A 78 -6.96 -8.50 -6.44
CA ILE A 78 -6.26 -9.54 -5.67
C ILE A 78 -5.12 -10.13 -6.49
N GLY A 79 -5.37 -10.42 -7.76
CA GLY A 79 -4.32 -10.93 -8.66
C GLY A 79 -3.16 -9.95 -8.86
N ARG A 80 -3.47 -8.65 -8.96
CA ARG A 80 -2.45 -7.63 -9.06
C ARG A 80 -1.58 -7.58 -7.79
N VAL A 81 -2.22 -7.60 -6.62
CA VAL A 81 -1.47 -7.59 -5.35
C VAL A 81 -0.59 -8.82 -5.25
N ALA A 82 -1.13 -9.99 -5.58
CA ALA A 82 -0.36 -11.24 -5.55
C ALA A 82 0.87 -11.17 -6.45
N ARG A 83 0.73 -10.60 -7.63
CA ARG A 83 1.86 -10.46 -8.56
C ARG A 83 2.96 -9.58 -7.97
N TYR A 84 2.59 -8.45 -7.38
CA TYR A 84 3.58 -7.54 -6.77
C TYR A 84 4.17 -8.08 -5.47
N LEU A 85 3.45 -8.94 -4.78
CA LEU A 85 3.99 -9.61 -3.60
C LEU A 85 5.13 -10.57 -4.01
N VAL A 86 4.98 -11.25 -5.15
CA VAL A 86 5.96 -12.23 -5.62
C VAL A 86 7.10 -11.58 -6.39
N SER A 87 6.79 -10.68 -7.33
CA SER A 87 7.79 -10.12 -8.25
C SER A 87 7.64 -8.61 -8.43
N GLY A 88 7.29 -7.91 -7.35
CA GLY A 88 7.20 -6.46 -7.37
C GLY A 88 8.51 -5.80 -6.98
N ASN A 89 8.41 -4.70 -6.27
CA ASN A 89 9.55 -3.86 -5.88
C ASN A 89 10.14 -4.23 -4.52
N GLY A 90 9.64 -5.27 -3.89
CA GLY A 90 10.13 -5.74 -2.60
C GLY A 90 9.51 -5.04 -1.38
N GLY A 91 8.64 -4.05 -1.58
CA GLY A 91 8.05 -3.31 -0.47
C GLY A 91 7.13 -4.14 0.40
N TYR A 92 6.24 -4.91 -0.22
CA TYR A 92 5.35 -5.79 0.54
C TYR A 92 6.16 -6.79 1.36
N ARG A 93 7.18 -7.36 0.75
CA ARG A 93 8.00 -8.38 1.40
C ARG A 93 8.77 -7.80 2.57
N ALA A 94 9.31 -6.60 2.43
CA ALA A 94 10.02 -5.93 3.50
C ALA A 94 9.12 -5.73 4.73
N VAL A 95 7.89 -5.30 4.50
CA VAL A 95 6.94 -5.06 5.60
C VAL A 95 6.47 -6.37 6.23
N THR A 96 6.09 -7.34 5.40
CA THR A 96 5.58 -8.62 5.93
C THR A 96 6.65 -9.35 6.75
N GLU A 97 7.90 -9.32 6.31
CA GLU A 97 8.98 -9.96 7.06
C GLU A 97 9.21 -9.30 8.41
N ARG A 98 9.17 -7.97 8.46
CA ARG A 98 9.35 -7.24 9.72
C ARG A 98 8.19 -7.47 10.68
N LEU A 99 6.96 -7.52 10.17
CA LEU A 99 5.80 -7.79 11.01
C LEU A 99 5.84 -9.21 11.57
N LYS A 100 6.33 -10.19 10.81
CA LYS A 100 6.50 -11.55 11.30
C LYS A 100 7.53 -11.60 12.43
N LEU A 101 8.62 -10.86 12.30
CA LEU A 101 9.64 -10.81 13.33
C LEU A 101 9.15 -10.17 14.63
N ASN A 102 8.15 -9.31 14.54
CA ASN A 102 7.60 -8.61 15.69
C ASN A 102 6.31 -9.22 16.23
N ALA A 103 5.87 -10.31 15.64
CA ALA A 103 4.62 -10.98 16.04
C ALA A 103 4.75 -11.79 17.33
#